data_f746ca0851828fb639dc8a7ec1295e64
#
_entry.id   f746ca0851828fb639dc8a7ec1295e64
#
_cell.length_a   1.000
_cell.length_b   1.000
_cell.length_c   1.000
_cell.angle_alpha   90.00
_cell.angle_beta   90.00
_cell.angle_gamma   90.00
#
_symmetry.space_group_name_H-M   'P 1'
#
loop_
_entity.id
_entity.type
_entity.pdbx_description
1 polymer ?
#
loop_
_entity_poly.entity_id
_entity_poly.type
_entity_poly.pdbx_seq_one_letter_code
_entity_poly.pdbx_strand_id
1 'polypeptide(L)'
;MDEPSMIRLVTDNAGNILYQRQENPKQLLHRDETLILSQLLRAPFDIKNLQVMTPSLLGYEPYTTTAAKSGSSDWDSLIAGYNPQMTVVLWSGYDENEKLETNEERRVPKQIWKQIFNTVYPQDSPGPWYTLSPQLEERRVDPISGQPNPAGSLYWFRHTDP
;
A
#
# COMPACT_ATOMS: atom_id res chain seq x y z
N MET A 1 -9.65 13.39 -0.48
CA MET A 1 -9.91 12.55 0.72
C MET A 1 -11.03 13.20 1.48
N ASP A 2 -11.98 12.42 1.95
CA ASP A 2 -13.08 12.95 2.76
C ASP A 2 -12.65 13.02 4.23
N GLU A 3 -13.23 13.94 5.02
CA GLU A 3 -12.90 14.03 6.45
C GLU A 3 -13.37 12.76 7.17
N PRO A 4 -12.58 12.19 8.09
CA PRO A 4 -13.02 11.05 8.88
C PRO A 4 -14.33 11.36 9.63
N SER A 5 -15.26 10.42 9.63
CA SER A 5 -16.52 10.55 10.37
C SER A 5 -16.89 9.23 11.01
N MET A 6 -17.38 9.30 12.24
CA MET A 6 -17.87 8.11 12.96
C MET A 6 -19.35 7.83 12.69
N ILE A 7 -20.10 8.82 12.17
CA ILE A 7 -21.53 8.70 11.88
C ILE A 7 -21.75 8.92 10.40
N ARG A 8 -22.24 7.90 9.72
CA ARG A 8 -22.55 7.93 8.30
C ARG A 8 -24.04 8.16 8.04
N LEU A 9 -24.88 7.53 8.84
CA LEU A 9 -26.33 7.54 8.69
C LEU A 9 -26.98 7.45 10.08
N VAL A 10 -28.05 8.24 10.29
CA VAL A 10 -28.95 8.12 11.45
C VAL A 10 -30.37 8.00 10.91
N THR A 11 -31.09 7.00 11.38
CA THR A 11 -32.50 6.79 11.05
C THR A 11 -33.34 6.73 12.31
N ASP A 12 -34.63 7.03 12.20
CA ASP A 12 -35.59 6.74 13.26
C ASP A 12 -36.03 5.25 13.25
N ASN A 13 -36.89 4.88 14.19
CA ASN A 13 -37.42 3.52 14.31
C ASN A 13 -38.31 3.10 13.12
N ALA A 14 -38.80 4.04 12.32
CA ALA A 14 -39.59 3.80 11.11
C ALA A 14 -38.72 3.73 9.85
N GLY A 15 -37.40 3.90 9.99
CA GLY A 15 -36.44 3.87 8.88
C GLY A 15 -36.27 5.20 8.15
N ASN A 16 -36.89 6.29 8.62
CA ASN A 16 -36.70 7.60 8.03
C ASN A 16 -35.31 8.13 8.31
N ILE A 17 -34.66 8.70 7.30
CA ILE A 17 -33.31 9.25 7.42
C ILE A 17 -33.38 10.58 8.17
N LEU A 18 -32.79 10.63 9.38
CA LEU A 18 -32.65 11.85 10.18
C LEU A 18 -31.36 12.59 9.84
N TYR A 19 -30.32 11.86 9.47
CA TYR A 19 -29.04 12.40 9.05
C TYR A 19 -28.39 11.44 8.07
N GLN A 20 -27.86 11.98 6.99
CA GLN A 20 -26.96 11.26 6.08
C GLN A 20 -25.78 12.16 5.76
N ARG A 21 -24.57 11.66 6.01
CA ARG A 21 -23.36 12.36 5.65
C ARG A 21 -23.30 12.56 4.13
N GLN A 22 -23.05 13.79 3.72
CA GLN A 22 -22.72 14.10 2.33
C GLN A 22 -21.21 13.97 2.15
N GLU A 23 -20.79 13.13 1.22
CA GLU A 23 -19.38 13.01 0.86
C GLU A 23 -18.98 14.23 0.02
N ASN A 24 -17.97 14.94 0.48
CA ASN A 24 -17.38 16.07 -0.23
C ASN A 24 -15.85 15.88 -0.31
N PRO A 25 -15.41 14.97 -1.17
CA PRO A 25 -14.00 14.62 -1.26
C PRO A 25 -13.16 15.81 -1.74
N LYS A 26 -12.18 16.19 -0.95
CA LYS A 26 -11.18 17.21 -1.31
C LYS A 26 -9.89 16.50 -1.73
N GLN A 27 -9.29 16.97 -2.82
CA GLN A 27 -7.95 16.54 -3.19
C GLN A 27 -6.94 17.23 -2.25
N LEU A 28 -6.24 16.43 -1.44
CA LEU A 28 -5.27 16.92 -0.46
C LEU A 28 -3.83 16.84 -0.96
N LEU A 29 -3.52 15.87 -1.81
CA LEU A 29 -2.18 15.61 -2.33
C LEU A 29 -2.15 15.82 -3.83
N HIS A 30 -1.03 16.30 -4.34
CA HIS A 30 -0.84 16.41 -5.78
C HIS A 30 -0.80 15.01 -6.42
N ARG A 31 -1.45 14.86 -7.58
CA ARG A 31 -1.59 13.56 -8.25
C ARG A 31 -0.24 12.89 -8.53
N ASP A 32 0.69 13.64 -9.10
CA ASP A 32 1.98 13.08 -9.54
C ASP A 32 2.86 12.68 -8.36
N GLU A 33 2.84 13.43 -7.26
CA GLU A 33 3.50 13.08 -6.01
C GLU A 33 2.96 11.79 -5.41
N THR A 34 1.63 11.63 -5.44
CA THR A 34 0.96 10.40 -4.99
C THR A 34 1.33 9.20 -5.86
N LEU A 35 1.44 9.39 -7.17
CA LEU A 35 1.85 8.34 -8.12
C LEU A 35 3.30 7.91 -7.88
N ILE A 36 4.22 8.86 -7.72
CA ILE A 36 5.62 8.59 -7.39
C ILE A 36 5.72 7.83 -6.08
N LEU A 37 5.03 8.30 -5.03
CA LEU A 37 5.00 7.61 -3.73
C LEU A 37 4.45 6.19 -3.85
N SER A 38 3.36 6.00 -4.60
CA SER A 38 2.78 4.67 -4.82
C SER A 38 3.77 3.73 -5.51
N GLN A 39 4.56 4.24 -6.46
CA GLN A 39 5.61 3.48 -7.11
C GLN A 39 6.76 3.14 -6.15
N LEU A 40 7.18 4.08 -5.31
CA LEU A 40 8.21 3.84 -4.28
C LEU A 40 7.77 2.79 -3.25
N LEU A 41 6.49 2.77 -2.89
CA LEU A 41 5.93 1.78 -1.95
C LEU A 41 5.84 0.35 -2.52
N ARG A 42 6.24 0.13 -3.77
CA ARG A 42 6.47 -1.20 -4.35
C ARG A 42 7.87 -1.74 -4.07
N ALA A 43 8.81 -0.87 -3.73
CA ALA A 43 10.21 -1.26 -3.45
C ALA A 43 10.37 -2.39 -2.41
N PRO A 44 9.53 -2.52 -1.36
CA PRO A 44 9.60 -3.62 -0.39
C PRO A 44 9.40 -5.03 -0.98
N PHE A 45 8.83 -5.15 -2.19
CA PHE A 45 8.64 -6.41 -2.89
C PHE A 45 9.78 -6.74 -3.86
N ASP A 46 10.61 -5.75 -4.25
CA ASP A 46 11.62 -5.93 -5.30
C ASP A 46 12.91 -6.56 -4.76
N ILE A 47 13.21 -7.76 -5.26
CA ILE A 47 14.44 -8.49 -4.93
C ILE A 47 15.72 -7.72 -5.27
N LYS A 48 15.69 -6.81 -6.25
CA LYS A 48 16.85 -5.98 -6.63
C LYS A 48 17.30 -5.06 -5.50
N ASN A 49 16.39 -4.75 -4.57
CA ASN A 49 16.68 -3.91 -3.42
C ASN A 49 17.39 -4.64 -2.27
N LEU A 50 17.66 -5.97 -2.38
CA LEU A 50 18.37 -6.74 -1.35
C LEU A 50 19.76 -6.19 -0.98
N GLN A 51 20.42 -5.50 -1.90
CA GLN A 51 21.73 -4.93 -1.65
C GLN A 51 21.69 -3.62 -0.84
N VAL A 52 20.54 -2.97 -0.77
CA VAL A 52 20.38 -1.63 -0.17
C VAL A 52 19.48 -1.63 1.04
N MET A 53 18.56 -2.56 1.12
CA MET A 53 17.63 -2.72 2.23
C MET A 53 17.22 -4.18 2.33
N THR A 54 16.69 -4.59 3.49
CA THR A 54 15.98 -5.85 3.59
C THR A 54 14.56 -5.63 3.06
N PRO A 55 14.18 -6.18 1.89
CA PRO A 55 12.83 -6.01 1.37
C PRO A 55 11.85 -6.73 2.30
N SER A 56 11.14 -5.97 3.12
CA SER A 56 10.32 -6.50 4.22
C SER A 56 9.09 -7.30 3.75
N LEU A 57 8.76 -7.19 2.46
CA LEU A 57 7.61 -7.84 1.83
C LEU A 57 8.00 -8.82 0.71
N LEU A 58 9.28 -9.15 0.58
CA LEU A 58 9.74 -10.16 -0.38
C LEU A 58 9.05 -11.50 -0.12
N GLY A 59 8.41 -12.08 -1.15
CA GLY A 59 7.62 -13.30 -1.06
C GLY A 59 6.16 -13.09 -0.63
N TYR A 60 5.77 -11.88 -0.26
CA TYR A 60 4.39 -11.51 0.07
C TYR A 60 3.69 -10.72 -1.05
N GLU A 61 4.30 -10.61 -2.22
CA GLU A 61 3.69 -9.93 -3.36
C GLU A 61 2.41 -10.64 -3.81
N PRO A 62 1.26 -9.94 -3.91
CA PRO A 62 0.05 -10.50 -4.50
C PRO A 62 0.16 -10.66 -6.02
N TYR A 63 -0.81 -11.34 -6.63
CA TYR A 63 -0.92 -11.43 -8.09
C TYR A 63 -1.22 -10.08 -8.75
N THR A 64 -1.90 -9.17 -8.02
CA THR A 64 -2.11 -7.80 -8.49
C THR A 64 -1.00 -6.89 -8.02
N THR A 65 -0.70 -5.85 -8.81
CA THR A 65 0.25 -4.82 -8.41
C THR A 65 -0.30 -4.03 -7.22
N THR A 66 0.50 -3.92 -6.17
CA THR A 66 0.14 -3.22 -4.93
C THR A 66 1.29 -2.35 -4.43
N ALA A 67 0.94 -1.26 -3.78
CA ALA A 67 1.82 -0.49 -2.92
C ALA A 67 1.60 -0.94 -1.47
N ALA A 68 2.66 -1.14 -0.69
CA ALA A 68 2.50 -1.53 0.70
C ALA A 68 3.66 -1.09 1.60
N LYS A 69 3.36 -1.01 2.90
CA LYS A 69 4.33 -0.77 3.95
C LYS A 69 4.01 -1.67 5.13
N SER A 70 5.01 -2.39 5.63
CA SER A 70 4.92 -3.15 6.88
C SER A 70 5.54 -2.39 8.04
N GLY A 71 5.11 -2.71 9.23
CA GLY A 71 5.65 -2.26 10.50
C GLY A 71 5.62 -3.40 11.50
N SER A 72 6.54 -3.39 12.45
CA SER A 72 6.53 -4.33 13.57
C SER A 72 7.22 -3.72 14.78
N SER A 73 6.73 -4.08 15.95
CA SER A 73 7.36 -3.87 17.24
C SER A 73 7.62 -5.24 17.90
N ASP A 74 7.98 -5.23 19.18
CA ASP A 74 8.02 -6.47 19.96
C ASP A 74 6.64 -7.09 20.15
N TRP A 75 5.57 -6.26 20.14
CA TRP A 75 4.20 -6.64 20.48
C TRP A 75 3.26 -6.71 19.29
N ASP A 76 3.62 -6.05 18.17
CA ASP A 76 2.72 -5.86 17.04
C ASP A 76 3.35 -6.20 15.71
N SER A 77 2.54 -6.64 14.78
CA SER A 77 2.87 -6.70 13.37
C SER A 77 1.74 -6.07 12.55
N LEU A 78 2.10 -5.17 11.65
CA LEU A 78 1.19 -4.41 10.82
C LEU A 78 1.60 -4.50 9.35
N ILE A 79 0.63 -4.55 8.47
CA ILE A 79 0.79 -4.26 7.05
C ILE A 79 -0.34 -3.37 6.58
N ALA A 80 -0.01 -2.33 5.84
CA ALA A 80 -0.96 -1.51 5.10
C ALA A 80 -0.57 -1.50 3.63
N GLY A 81 -1.52 -1.74 2.74
CA GLY A 81 -1.26 -1.68 1.32
C GLY A 81 -2.53 -1.52 0.51
N TYR A 82 -2.34 -1.11 -0.74
CA TYR A 82 -3.44 -0.72 -1.61
C TYR A 82 -3.11 -0.90 -3.09
N ASN A 83 -4.16 -0.98 -3.88
CA ASN A 83 -4.18 -0.71 -5.31
C ASN A 83 -5.21 0.39 -5.60
N PRO A 84 -5.46 0.78 -6.87
CA PRO A 84 -6.45 1.83 -7.18
C PRO A 84 -7.88 1.57 -6.70
N GLN A 85 -8.25 0.34 -6.40
CA GLN A 85 -9.62 -0.05 -6.06
C GLN A 85 -9.80 -0.50 -4.62
N MET A 86 -8.73 -0.93 -3.94
CA MET A 86 -8.83 -1.54 -2.62
C MET A 86 -7.67 -1.14 -1.72
N THR A 87 -7.98 -0.85 -0.47
CA THR A 87 -7.01 -0.65 0.61
C THR A 87 -7.25 -1.72 1.67
N VAL A 88 -6.19 -2.41 2.09
CA VAL A 88 -6.23 -3.40 3.16
C VAL A 88 -5.18 -3.05 4.21
N VAL A 89 -5.63 -2.97 5.45
CA VAL A 89 -4.77 -2.80 6.62
C VAL A 89 -5.02 -3.97 7.56
N LEU A 90 -3.96 -4.66 7.95
CA LEU A 90 -4.00 -5.75 8.91
C LEU A 90 -3.03 -5.48 10.05
N TRP A 91 -3.51 -5.71 11.23
CA TRP A 91 -2.76 -5.68 12.47
C TRP A 91 -2.89 -7.03 13.17
N SER A 92 -1.83 -7.46 13.81
CA SER A 92 -1.85 -8.59 14.73
C SER A 92 -1.02 -8.28 15.98
N GLY A 93 -1.52 -8.73 17.11
CA GLY A 93 -0.93 -8.60 18.42
C GLY A 93 -1.82 -9.33 19.43
N TYR A 94 -1.38 -9.37 20.67
CA TYR A 94 -2.14 -9.95 21.77
C TYR A 94 -2.92 -8.87 22.53
N ASP A 95 -4.08 -9.22 23.07
CA ASP A 95 -4.92 -8.30 23.85
C ASP A 95 -4.27 -7.91 25.19
N GLU A 96 -3.46 -8.79 25.76
CA GLU A 96 -2.78 -8.62 27.05
C GLU A 96 -1.30 -8.32 26.84
N ASN A 97 -0.91 -7.27 26.24
CA ASN A 97 0.47 -6.75 26.11
C ASN A 97 1.59 -7.83 26.15
N GLU A 98 1.34 -8.96 25.50
CA GLU A 98 2.31 -10.04 25.30
C GLU A 98 3.17 -9.78 24.07
N LYS A 99 4.42 -10.23 24.08
CA LYS A 99 5.32 -10.08 22.97
C LYS A 99 5.04 -11.10 21.89
N LEU A 100 5.27 -10.70 20.64
CA LEU A 100 5.39 -11.64 19.52
C LEU A 100 6.74 -12.34 19.61
N GLU A 101 6.75 -13.59 20.04
CA GLU A 101 7.98 -14.33 20.30
C GLU A 101 8.60 -14.91 19.03
N THR A 102 7.79 -15.23 18.02
CA THR A 102 8.24 -15.94 16.82
C THR A 102 8.17 -15.08 15.55
N ASN A 103 8.99 -15.46 14.57
CA ASN A 103 8.92 -14.87 13.24
C ASN A 103 7.61 -15.22 12.51
N GLU A 104 7.02 -16.38 12.82
CA GLU A 104 5.75 -16.84 12.27
C GLU A 104 4.61 -15.88 12.67
N GLU A 105 4.52 -15.52 13.95
CA GLU A 105 3.52 -14.54 14.43
C GLU A 105 3.64 -13.20 13.71
N ARG A 106 4.87 -12.72 13.49
CA ARG A 106 5.14 -11.46 12.76
C ARG A 106 4.81 -11.53 11.28
N ARG A 107 4.69 -12.74 10.69
CA ARG A 107 4.36 -12.97 9.28
C ARG A 107 2.86 -13.10 9.03
N VAL A 108 2.08 -13.48 10.03
CA VAL A 108 0.64 -13.74 9.90
C VAL A 108 -0.10 -12.63 9.15
N PRO A 109 -0.02 -11.34 9.53
CA PRO A 109 -0.76 -10.31 8.82
C PRO A 109 -0.32 -10.15 7.37
N LYS A 110 0.95 -10.37 7.05
CA LYS A 110 1.46 -10.30 5.67
C LYS A 110 0.91 -11.43 4.79
N GLN A 111 0.83 -12.65 5.35
CA GLN A 111 0.27 -13.81 4.66
C GLN A 111 -1.24 -13.63 4.39
N ILE A 112 -2.00 -13.21 5.39
CA ILE A 112 -3.43 -12.95 5.27
C ILE A 112 -3.68 -11.80 4.28
N TRP A 113 -2.90 -10.72 4.37
CA TRP A 113 -2.99 -9.59 3.47
C TRP A 113 -2.79 -9.99 2.01
N LYS A 114 -1.74 -10.77 1.71
CA LYS A 114 -1.51 -11.34 0.37
C LYS A 114 -2.69 -12.20 -0.08
N GLN A 115 -3.22 -13.05 0.81
CA GLN A 115 -4.33 -13.94 0.48
C GLN A 115 -5.62 -13.18 0.17
N ILE A 116 -5.92 -12.09 0.91
CA ILE A 116 -7.06 -11.24 0.62
C ILE A 116 -6.96 -10.65 -0.79
N PHE A 117 -5.80 -10.07 -1.14
CA PHE A 117 -5.60 -9.54 -2.48
C PHE A 117 -5.71 -10.62 -3.56
N ASN A 118 -5.13 -11.80 -3.35
CA ASN A 118 -5.19 -12.92 -4.30
C ASN A 118 -6.59 -13.52 -4.47
N THR A 119 -7.44 -13.41 -3.44
CA THR A 119 -8.84 -13.83 -3.51
C THR A 119 -9.66 -12.86 -4.35
N VAL A 120 -9.43 -11.55 -4.19
CA VAL A 120 -10.16 -10.52 -4.95
C VAL A 120 -9.62 -10.39 -6.37
N TYR A 121 -8.31 -10.55 -6.54
CA TYR A 121 -7.60 -10.45 -7.82
C TYR A 121 -6.81 -11.73 -8.07
N PRO A 122 -7.44 -12.77 -8.63
CA PRO A 122 -6.74 -14.02 -8.95
C PRO A 122 -5.71 -13.82 -10.07
N GLN A 123 -4.83 -14.80 -10.23
CA GLN A 123 -3.67 -14.70 -11.12
C GLN A 123 -4.02 -14.45 -12.59
N ASP A 124 -5.13 -14.98 -13.04
CA ASP A 124 -5.67 -14.84 -14.41
C ASP A 124 -6.46 -13.53 -14.61
N SER A 125 -6.74 -12.80 -13.54
CA SER A 125 -7.45 -11.51 -13.57
C SER A 125 -6.83 -10.52 -12.58
N PRO A 126 -5.57 -10.10 -12.80
CA PRO A 126 -4.94 -9.14 -11.93
C PRO A 126 -5.68 -7.80 -11.99
N GLY A 127 -5.84 -7.18 -10.85
CA GLY A 127 -6.49 -5.87 -10.74
C GLY A 127 -5.68 -4.75 -11.40
N PRO A 128 -6.28 -3.57 -11.51
CA PRO A 128 -5.64 -2.43 -12.16
C PRO A 128 -4.47 -1.88 -11.33
N TRP A 129 -3.54 -1.23 -12.04
CA TRP A 129 -2.56 -0.35 -11.44
C TRP A 129 -2.68 1.07 -12.00
N TYR A 130 -2.07 2.02 -11.34
CA TYR A 130 -2.07 3.41 -11.77
C TYR A 130 -1.38 3.58 -13.12
N THR A 131 -1.96 4.44 -13.95
CA THR A 131 -1.36 4.84 -15.23
C THR A 131 -0.39 6.00 -15.00
N LEU A 132 0.75 5.94 -15.67
CA LEU A 132 1.74 7.00 -15.67
C LEU A 132 1.10 8.33 -16.12
N SER A 133 1.32 9.39 -15.36
CA SER A 133 0.89 10.74 -15.74
C SER A 133 1.74 11.28 -16.89
N PRO A 134 1.18 12.11 -17.78
CA PRO A 134 1.98 12.76 -18.85
C PRO A 134 3.13 13.65 -18.35
N GLN A 135 3.11 14.07 -17.09
CA GLN A 135 4.17 14.85 -16.45
C GLN A 135 5.27 14.00 -15.83
N LEU A 136 5.10 12.67 -15.85
CA LEU A 136 6.04 11.72 -15.29
C LEU A 136 6.67 10.87 -16.37
N GLU A 137 7.90 10.46 -16.13
CA GLU A 137 8.62 9.50 -16.96
C GLU A 137 9.19 8.36 -16.12
N GLU A 138 9.44 7.24 -16.77
CA GLU A 138 10.10 6.09 -16.16
C GLU A 138 11.60 6.16 -16.41
N ARG A 139 12.38 6.09 -15.32
CA ARG A 139 13.84 5.99 -15.40
C ARG A 139 14.33 4.76 -14.64
N ARG A 140 15.35 4.10 -15.21
CA ARG A 140 16.11 3.07 -14.49
C ARG A 140 17.25 3.71 -13.75
N VAL A 141 17.25 3.56 -12.43
CA VAL A 141 18.27 4.16 -11.57
C VAL A 141 18.81 3.13 -10.57
N ASP A 142 20.02 3.37 -10.14
CA ASP A 142 20.56 2.71 -8.95
C ASP A 142 19.77 3.17 -7.71
N PRO A 143 19.20 2.24 -6.91
CA PRO A 143 18.33 2.59 -5.81
C PRO A 143 19.04 3.27 -4.63
N ILE A 144 20.39 3.26 -4.59
CA ILE A 144 21.16 3.92 -3.53
C ILE A 144 21.50 5.36 -3.93
N SER A 145 22.10 5.50 -5.12
CA SER A 145 22.63 6.78 -5.57
C SER A 145 21.63 7.63 -6.33
N GLY A 146 20.53 7.03 -6.81
CA GLY A 146 19.57 7.68 -7.71
C GLY A 146 20.10 7.91 -9.12
N GLN A 147 21.35 7.53 -9.41
CA GLN A 147 21.99 7.76 -10.71
C GLN A 147 21.43 6.82 -11.78
N PRO A 148 21.37 7.26 -13.05
CA PRO A 148 20.95 6.41 -14.15
C PRO A 148 21.75 5.12 -14.21
N ASN A 149 21.04 3.98 -14.24
CA ASN A 149 21.64 2.65 -14.32
C ASN A 149 20.71 1.71 -15.11
N PRO A 150 21.11 1.25 -16.30
CA PRO A 150 20.31 0.35 -17.13
C PRO A 150 19.92 -0.96 -16.43
N ALA A 151 20.74 -1.44 -15.49
CA ALA A 151 20.46 -2.63 -14.68
C ALA A 151 19.67 -2.32 -13.39
N GLY A 152 19.44 -1.04 -13.11
CA GLY A 152 18.76 -0.56 -11.90
C GLY A 152 17.26 -0.84 -11.88
N SER A 153 16.64 -0.45 -10.79
CA SER A 153 15.19 -0.52 -10.59
C SER A 153 14.49 0.62 -11.35
N LEU A 154 13.23 0.36 -11.74
CA LEU A 154 12.41 1.31 -12.49
C LEU A 154 11.62 2.18 -11.52
N TYR A 155 11.79 3.50 -11.62
CA TYR A 155 11.06 4.48 -10.82
C TYR A 155 10.45 5.57 -11.70
N TRP A 156 9.49 6.29 -11.14
CA TRP A 156 8.82 7.42 -11.78
C TRP A 156 9.43 8.73 -11.28
N PHE A 157 9.72 9.60 -12.23
CA PHE A 157 10.29 10.93 -12.00
C PHE A 157 9.44 11.98 -12.71
N ARG A 158 9.49 13.22 -12.26
CA ARG A 158 9.00 14.34 -13.05
C ARG A 158 9.97 14.63 -14.17
N HIS A 159 9.47 15.08 -15.31
CA HIS A 159 10.32 15.48 -16.44
C HIS A 159 11.35 16.56 -16.08
N THR A 160 11.09 17.36 -15.05
CA THR A 160 11.96 18.45 -14.56
C THR A 160 12.96 18.01 -13.50
N ASP A 161 12.87 16.78 -12.99
CA ASP A 161 13.80 16.27 -12.00
C ASP A 161 15.16 15.97 -12.64
N PRO A 162 16.29 16.34 -11.97
CA PRO A 162 17.63 16.12 -12.50
C PRO A 162 18.00 14.65 -12.66
#